data_2cfdbece3e522fc83853f5869d00bd53
#
_entry.id   2cfdbece3e522fc83853f5869d00bd53
#
_cell.length_a   1.000
_cell.length_b   1.000
_cell.length_c   1.000
_cell.angle_alpha   90.00
_cell.angle_beta   90.00
_cell.angle_gamma   90.00
#
_symmetry.space_group_name_H-M   'P 1'
#
loop_
_entity.id
_entity.type
_entity.pdbx_description
1 polymer ?
#
loop_
_entity_poly.entity_id
_entity_poly.type
_entity_poly.pdbx_seq_one_letter_code
_entity_poly.pdbx_strand_id
1 'polypeptide(L)'
;SVSLSEQPKSQTSSTLRLSGLEPLNITPDMGFVIVGERTNITGSPKFSKLILGGDFDAALAVARQQVAGGANILDVNMDEGMIDSEATMTRFLQLIGSEPEIARLPMMIDSSKWSVIEAGLKCQQGKAVVNSISLKNGEQEFLEHARKIRHYGAAVIVMAFDEKGQADTTERKVEICSRAYRILTEEVGFPAQDIIFDPNILTVATGIEEHDPVGTRIDIPAVVAAGVVVEPVEAAHVHVETAPILG
;
A
#
# COMPACT_ATOMS: atom_id res chain seq x y z
N SER A 1 0.43 -34.92 -38.50
CA SER A 1 0.91 -33.60 -38.03
C SER A 1 -0.21 -32.92 -37.27
N VAL A 2 -0.15 -32.97 -35.96
CA VAL A 2 -1.05 -32.21 -35.09
C VAL A 2 -0.42 -30.84 -34.90
N SER A 3 -1.06 -29.82 -35.49
CA SER A 3 -0.70 -28.43 -35.29
C SER A 3 -1.00 -28.06 -33.82
N LEU A 4 0.03 -27.77 -33.05
CA LEU A 4 -0.12 -27.16 -31.72
C LEU A 4 -0.66 -25.76 -31.97
N SER A 5 -1.95 -25.55 -31.68
CA SER A 5 -2.58 -24.24 -31.66
C SER A 5 -1.85 -23.38 -30.61
N GLU A 6 -1.35 -22.23 -31.05
CA GLU A 6 -0.80 -21.21 -30.17
C GLU A 6 -1.82 -20.93 -29.02
N GLN A 7 -1.40 -21.19 -27.81
CA GLN A 7 -2.20 -20.78 -26.66
C GLN A 7 -2.31 -19.25 -26.69
N PRO A 8 -3.51 -18.68 -26.48
CA PRO A 8 -3.65 -17.24 -26.43
C PRO A 8 -2.74 -16.70 -25.33
N LYS A 9 -1.89 -15.72 -25.68
CA LYS A 9 -1.09 -14.98 -24.70
C LYS A 9 -2.04 -14.51 -23.61
N SER A 10 -1.80 -14.95 -22.39
CA SER A 10 -2.55 -14.50 -21.20
C SER A 10 -2.62 -12.98 -21.25
N GLN A 11 -3.81 -12.43 -21.43
CA GLN A 11 -4.05 -11.00 -21.22
C GLN A 11 -3.70 -10.75 -19.76
N THR A 12 -2.67 -9.95 -19.50
CA THR A 12 -2.31 -9.51 -18.15
C THR A 12 -3.54 -8.82 -17.57
N SER A 13 -4.11 -9.41 -16.52
CA SER A 13 -5.25 -8.84 -15.83
C SER A 13 -4.83 -7.48 -15.25
N SER A 14 -5.51 -6.40 -15.64
CA SER A 14 -5.29 -5.05 -15.08
C SER A 14 -5.91 -4.87 -13.70
N THR A 15 -6.43 -5.92 -13.09
CA THR A 15 -7.16 -5.89 -11.83
C THR A 15 -6.24 -6.22 -10.67
N LEU A 16 -6.05 -5.28 -9.74
CA LEU A 16 -5.44 -5.56 -8.45
C LEU A 16 -6.48 -6.28 -7.57
N ARG A 17 -6.11 -7.46 -7.09
CA ARG A 17 -6.99 -8.29 -6.25
C ARG A 17 -6.40 -8.37 -4.86
N LEU A 18 -7.14 -7.80 -3.90
CA LEU A 18 -6.83 -7.88 -2.48
C LEU A 18 -7.92 -8.67 -1.76
N SER A 19 -7.68 -9.07 -0.54
CA SER A 19 -8.70 -9.69 0.30
C SER A 19 -8.38 -9.59 1.79
N GLY A 20 -9.44 -9.35 2.57
CA GLY A 20 -9.54 -9.84 3.93
C GLY A 20 -10.31 -11.16 3.89
N LEU A 21 -11.39 -11.28 4.67
CA LEU A 21 -12.37 -12.39 4.53
C LEU A 21 -13.23 -12.22 3.27
N GLU A 22 -13.36 -10.99 2.76
CA GLU A 22 -14.04 -10.67 1.52
C GLU A 22 -13.02 -10.22 0.46
N PRO A 23 -13.28 -10.52 -0.85
CA PRO A 23 -12.41 -10.05 -1.92
C PRO A 23 -12.65 -8.57 -2.21
N LEU A 24 -11.57 -7.84 -2.48
CA LEU A 24 -11.58 -6.49 -3.03
C LEU A 24 -10.87 -6.52 -4.40
N ASN A 25 -11.65 -6.34 -5.46
CA ASN A 25 -11.11 -6.28 -6.83
C ASN A 25 -11.09 -4.82 -7.28
N ILE A 26 -9.89 -4.25 -7.40
CA ILE A 26 -9.68 -2.87 -7.83
C ILE A 26 -9.48 -2.89 -9.34
N THR A 27 -10.48 -2.36 -10.04
CA THR A 27 -10.51 -2.25 -11.51
C THR A 27 -10.40 -0.79 -11.92
N PRO A 28 -10.00 -0.47 -13.17
CA PRO A 28 -9.85 0.90 -13.64
C PRO A 28 -11.12 1.76 -13.57
N ASP A 29 -12.28 1.13 -13.55
CA ASP A 29 -13.61 1.78 -13.49
C ASP A 29 -14.19 1.84 -12.08
N MET A 30 -13.48 1.34 -11.06
CA MET A 30 -13.96 1.34 -9.67
C MET A 30 -14.00 2.75 -9.04
N GLY A 31 -13.24 3.71 -9.59
CA GLY A 31 -13.06 5.03 -9.00
C GLY A 31 -12.07 5.02 -7.83
N PHE A 32 -12.35 5.83 -6.80
CA PHE A 32 -11.45 5.95 -5.66
C PHE A 32 -11.52 4.75 -4.72
N VAL A 33 -10.35 4.35 -4.22
CA VAL A 33 -10.21 3.36 -3.14
C VAL A 33 -9.83 4.10 -1.86
N ILE A 34 -10.65 3.97 -0.84
CA ILE A 34 -10.46 4.65 0.44
C ILE A 34 -9.63 3.78 1.37
N VAL A 35 -8.46 4.29 1.77
CA VAL A 35 -7.62 3.68 2.80
C VAL A 35 -7.89 4.38 4.14
N GLY A 36 -8.29 3.62 5.15
CA GLY A 36 -8.52 4.13 6.49
C GLY A 36 -7.21 4.20 7.27
N GLU A 37 -6.76 5.40 7.65
CA GLU A 37 -5.47 5.62 8.32
C GLU A 37 -5.57 5.97 9.81
N ARG A 38 -6.72 5.78 10.44
CA ARG A 38 -6.87 6.07 11.87
C ARG A 38 -6.30 4.99 12.79
N THR A 39 -5.93 3.83 12.25
CA THR A 39 -5.19 2.74 12.91
C THR A 39 -3.68 2.83 12.70
N ASN A 40 -3.21 4.01 12.33
CA ASN A 40 -1.80 4.36 12.20
C ASN A 40 -1.35 5.17 13.42
N ILE A 41 -0.38 4.65 14.19
CA ILE A 41 0.06 5.27 15.47
C ILE A 41 0.77 6.59 15.24
N THR A 42 1.42 6.77 14.09
CA THR A 42 2.13 8.00 13.73
C THR A 42 1.17 9.08 13.23
N GLY A 43 0.08 8.69 12.57
CA GLY A 43 -0.90 9.59 11.96
C GLY A 43 -2.12 9.91 12.85
N SER A 44 -2.34 9.17 13.95
CA SER A 44 -3.53 9.29 14.79
C SER A 44 -3.19 9.42 16.28
N PRO A 45 -3.17 10.66 16.85
CA PRO A 45 -2.90 10.85 18.27
C PRO A 45 -3.86 10.11 19.20
N LYS A 46 -5.13 9.94 18.79
CA LYS A 46 -6.13 9.17 19.54
C LYS A 46 -5.73 7.70 19.60
N PHE A 47 -5.41 7.11 18.45
CA PHE A 47 -5.02 5.70 18.35
C PHE A 47 -3.71 5.44 19.09
N SER A 48 -2.73 6.33 18.96
CA SER A 48 -1.46 6.27 19.68
C SER A 48 -1.67 6.17 21.19
N LYS A 49 -2.52 7.04 21.79
CA LYS A 49 -2.83 7.00 23.21
C LYS A 49 -3.46 5.68 23.65
N LEU A 50 -4.34 5.11 22.83
CA LEU A 50 -4.99 3.82 23.13
C LEU A 50 -3.98 2.67 23.14
N ILE A 51 -3.13 2.60 22.13
CA ILE A 51 -2.10 1.55 22.04
C ILE A 51 -1.09 1.68 23.16
N LEU A 52 -0.56 2.88 23.42
CA LEU A 52 0.36 3.14 24.54
C LEU A 52 -0.27 2.83 25.89
N GLY A 53 -1.56 3.06 26.06
CA GLY A 53 -2.33 2.73 27.25
C GLY A 53 -2.72 1.26 27.37
N GLY A 54 -2.48 0.44 26.33
CA GLY A 54 -2.87 -0.98 26.30
C GLY A 54 -4.37 -1.23 26.11
N ASP A 55 -5.14 -0.18 25.73
CA ASP A 55 -6.59 -0.28 25.51
C ASP A 55 -6.88 -0.73 24.07
N PHE A 56 -6.69 -2.01 23.83
CA PHE A 56 -6.90 -2.62 22.52
C PHE A 56 -8.37 -2.71 22.13
N ASP A 57 -9.29 -2.76 23.07
CA ASP A 57 -10.75 -2.78 22.78
C ASP A 57 -11.20 -1.44 22.19
N ALA A 58 -10.74 -0.32 22.79
CA ALA A 58 -10.99 0.98 22.21
C ALA A 58 -10.23 1.21 20.89
N ALA A 59 -9.04 0.62 20.72
CA ALA A 59 -8.31 0.65 19.47
C ALA A 59 -9.06 -0.11 18.35
N LEU A 60 -9.66 -1.27 18.63
CA LEU A 60 -10.55 -1.98 17.71
C LEU A 60 -11.78 -1.17 17.34
N ALA A 61 -12.34 -0.40 18.29
CA ALA A 61 -13.45 0.49 17.99
C ALA A 61 -13.07 1.56 16.95
N VAL A 62 -11.80 2.03 16.93
CA VAL A 62 -11.30 2.93 15.88
C VAL A 62 -11.30 2.23 14.52
N ALA A 63 -10.87 0.98 14.45
CA ALA A 63 -10.91 0.20 13.21
C ALA A 63 -12.36 0.02 12.72
N ARG A 64 -13.30 -0.36 13.60
CA ARG A 64 -14.74 -0.49 13.26
C ARG A 64 -15.33 0.82 12.71
N GLN A 65 -14.95 1.96 13.30
CA GLN A 65 -15.41 3.27 12.81
C GLN A 65 -14.96 3.55 11.37
N GLN A 66 -13.74 3.17 11.00
CA GLN A 66 -13.25 3.32 9.62
C GLN A 66 -14.02 2.43 8.65
N VAL A 67 -14.28 1.18 9.03
CA VAL A 67 -15.11 0.25 8.23
C VAL A 67 -16.50 0.81 8.01
N ALA A 68 -17.14 1.30 9.08
CA ALA A 68 -18.46 1.94 9.02
C ALA A 68 -18.45 3.23 8.19
N GLY A 69 -17.32 3.96 8.18
CA GLY A 69 -17.08 5.16 7.38
C GLY A 69 -16.82 4.89 5.90
N GLY A 70 -16.77 3.62 5.47
CA GLY A 70 -16.63 3.25 4.06
C GLY A 70 -15.18 3.00 3.59
N ALA A 71 -14.23 2.80 4.51
CA ALA A 71 -12.89 2.36 4.13
C ALA A 71 -12.95 1.04 3.35
N ASN A 72 -12.14 0.94 2.30
CA ASN A 72 -11.97 -0.27 1.50
C ASN A 72 -10.77 -1.10 1.96
N ILE A 73 -9.76 -0.43 2.52
CA ILE A 73 -8.51 -1.01 3.04
C ILE A 73 -8.27 -0.35 4.40
N LEU A 74 -7.71 -1.08 5.37
CA LEU A 74 -7.27 -0.51 6.65
C LEU A 74 -5.75 -0.50 6.73
N ASP A 75 -5.16 0.69 6.90
CA ASP A 75 -3.76 0.87 7.20
C ASP A 75 -3.50 0.65 8.69
N VAL A 76 -2.51 -0.17 9.00
CA VAL A 76 -2.09 -0.48 10.36
C VAL A 76 -0.61 -0.21 10.52
N ASN A 77 -0.29 0.78 11.36
CA ASN A 77 1.08 1.15 11.70
C ASN A 77 1.26 1.16 13.22
N MET A 78 2.36 0.54 13.68
CA MET A 78 2.75 0.45 15.08
C MET A 78 4.17 0.98 15.32
N ASP A 79 4.64 1.92 14.49
CA ASP A 79 5.97 2.51 14.61
C ASP A 79 6.02 3.54 15.73
N GLU A 80 6.32 3.06 16.95
CA GLU A 80 6.47 3.89 18.14
C GLU A 80 7.67 3.39 18.96
N GLY A 81 8.52 4.34 19.38
CA GLY A 81 9.78 4.04 20.07
C GLY A 81 9.61 3.45 21.49
N MET A 82 8.43 3.63 22.09
CA MET A 82 8.18 3.22 23.49
C MET A 82 7.53 1.85 23.62
N ILE A 83 7.25 1.15 22.51
CA ILE A 83 6.61 -0.16 22.50
C ILE A 83 7.42 -1.16 21.68
N ASP A 84 7.18 -2.45 21.92
CA ASP A 84 7.58 -3.51 20.99
C ASP A 84 6.62 -3.50 19.80
N SER A 85 7.04 -2.86 18.71
CA SER A 85 6.23 -2.69 17.51
C SER A 85 5.85 -4.02 16.86
N GLU A 86 6.74 -5.03 16.88
CA GLU A 86 6.48 -6.35 16.30
C GLU A 86 5.41 -7.11 17.10
N ALA A 87 5.56 -7.16 18.41
CA ALA A 87 4.58 -7.80 19.29
C ALA A 87 3.23 -7.07 19.25
N THR A 88 3.24 -5.72 19.20
CA THR A 88 2.03 -4.91 19.15
C THR A 88 1.30 -5.05 17.83
N MET A 89 2.01 -5.04 16.69
CA MET A 89 1.45 -5.32 15.36
C MET A 89 0.79 -6.69 15.34
N THR A 90 1.52 -7.71 15.78
CA THR A 90 1.02 -9.09 15.85
C THR A 90 -0.27 -9.18 16.68
N ARG A 91 -0.25 -8.62 17.90
CA ARG A 91 -1.40 -8.64 18.80
C ARG A 91 -2.62 -7.94 18.21
N PHE A 92 -2.44 -6.74 17.67
CA PHE A 92 -3.54 -5.96 17.12
C PHE A 92 -4.17 -6.65 15.89
N LEU A 93 -3.35 -7.17 14.99
CA LEU A 93 -3.84 -7.91 13.81
C LEU A 93 -4.54 -9.22 14.17
N GLN A 94 -4.08 -9.94 15.20
CA GLN A 94 -4.79 -11.12 15.71
C GLN A 94 -6.15 -10.76 16.31
N LEU A 95 -6.27 -9.62 17.01
CA LEU A 95 -7.54 -9.12 17.50
C LEU A 95 -8.47 -8.72 16.35
N ILE A 96 -7.96 -8.01 15.34
CA ILE A 96 -8.71 -7.74 14.10
C ILE A 96 -9.21 -9.04 13.47
N GLY A 97 -8.37 -10.07 13.39
CA GLY A 97 -8.71 -11.37 12.82
C GLY A 97 -9.87 -12.08 13.54
N SER A 98 -10.11 -11.75 14.81
CA SER A 98 -11.26 -12.27 15.58
C SER A 98 -12.56 -11.46 15.40
N GLU A 99 -12.49 -10.32 14.67
CA GLU A 99 -13.60 -9.39 14.43
C GLU A 99 -14.03 -9.43 12.95
N PRO A 100 -14.99 -10.27 12.55
CA PRO A 100 -15.35 -10.45 11.14
C PRO A 100 -15.75 -9.17 10.41
N GLU A 101 -16.35 -8.21 11.13
CA GLU A 101 -16.72 -6.90 10.56
C GLU A 101 -15.52 -6.10 10.11
N ILE A 102 -14.38 -6.21 10.82
CA ILE A 102 -13.15 -5.53 10.45
C ILE A 102 -12.34 -6.40 9.48
N ALA A 103 -12.18 -7.68 9.83
CA ALA A 103 -11.36 -8.63 9.08
C ALA A 103 -11.86 -8.88 7.64
N ARG A 104 -13.09 -8.49 7.30
CA ARG A 104 -13.59 -8.57 5.93
C ARG A 104 -12.79 -7.72 4.95
N LEU A 105 -12.19 -6.60 5.41
CA LEU A 105 -11.36 -5.73 4.58
C LEU A 105 -9.92 -6.24 4.50
N PRO A 106 -9.22 -6.02 3.38
CA PRO A 106 -7.78 -6.21 3.31
C PRO A 106 -7.05 -5.22 4.21
N MET A 107 -5.94 -5.68 4.80
CA MET A 107 -5.05 -4.85 5.62
C MET A 107 -3.90 -4.31 4.78
N MET A 108 -3.51 -3.07 5.05
CA MET A 108 -2.26 -2.48 4.62
C MET A 108 -1.32 -2.50 5.82
N ILE A 109 -0.20 -3.21 5.69
CA ILE A 109 0.80 -3.33 6.75
C ILE A 109 1.85 -2.27 6.53
N ASP A 110 1.84 -1.27 7.40
CA ASP A 110 2.71 -0.09 7.31
C ASP A 110 3.76 -0.10 8.42
N SER A 111 5.00 -0.03 8.05
CA SER A 111 6.12 0.21 8.97
C SER A 111 7.38 0.64 8.22
N SER A 112 8.20 1.46 8.89
CA SER A 112 9.56 1.78 8.47
C SER A 112 10.56 0.63 8.73
N LYS A 113 10.14 -0.41 9.48
CA LYS A 113 10.99 -1.55 9.87
C LYS A 113 10.51 -2.83 9.22
N TRP A 114 11.40 -3.49 8.49
CA TRP A 114 11.05 -4.76 7.82
C TRP A 114 10.55 -5.84 8.79
N SER A 115 11.14 -5.96 9.97
CA SER A 115 10.74 -6.96 10.96
C SER A 115 9.29 -6.79 11.41
N VAL A 116 8.80 -5.55 11.53
CA VAL A 116 7.40 -5.24 11.85
C VAL A 116 6.47 -5.58 10.69
N ILE A 117 6.87 -5.25 9.46
CA ILE A 117 6.12 -5.65 8.25
C ILE A 117 5.98 -7.17 8.20
N GLU A 118 7.09 -7.90 8.39
CA GLU A 118 7.08 -9.36 8.34
C GLU A 118 6.23 -9.98 9.46
N ALA A 119 6.27 -9.42 10.68
CA ALA A 119 5.40 -9.82 11.77
C ALA A 119 3.92 -9.64 11.41
N GLY A 120 3.58 -8.50 10.79
CA GLY A 120 2.23 -8.21 10.31
C GLY A 120 1.78 -9.17 9.20
N LEU A 121 2.63 -9.43 8.21
CA LEU A 121 2.32 -10.36 7.10
C LEU A 121 2.03 -11.78 7.59
N LYS A 122 2.72 -12.25 8.62
CA LYS A 122 2.48 -13.57 9.24
C LYS A 122 1.09 -13.71 9.87
N CYS A 123 0.42 -12.59 10.17
CA CYS A 123 -0.92 -12.57 10.75
C CYS A 123 -2.04 -12.51 9.70
N GLN A 124 -1.71 -12.33 8.40
CA GLN A 124 -2.72 -12.12 7.38
C GLN A 124 -3.31 -13.44 6.89
N GLN A 125 -4.66 -13.48 6.79
CA GLN A 125 -5.41 -14.59 6.22
C GLN A 125 -5.66 -14.42 4.71
N GLY A 126 -5.77 -13.17 4.27
CA GLY A 126 -6.03 -12.77 2.90
C GLY A 126 -4.81 -12.17 2.22
N LYS A 127 -5.03 -11.49 1.08
CA LYS A 127 -4.00 -10.78 0.35
C LYS A 127 -3.92 -9.33 0.82
N ALA A 128 -2.91 -9.03 1.62
CA ALA A 128 -2.61 -7.72 2.17
C ALA A 128 -1.83 -6.84 1.19
N VAL A 129 -1.64 -5.57 1.56
CA VAL A 129 -0.72 -4.63 0.92
C VAL A 129 0.42 -4.33 1.90
N VAL A 130 1.64 -4.24 1.40
CA VAL A 130 2.80 -3.75 2.17
C VAL A 130 3.01 -2.27 1.86
N ASN A 131 3.08 -1.45 2.88
CA ASN A 131 3.39 -0.03 2.81
C ASN A 131 4.67 0.23 3.62
N SER A 132 5.80 0.47 3.00
CA SER A 132 6.16 0.46 1.59
C SER A 132 7.61 -0.03 1.42
N ILE A 133 8.03 -0.22 0.19
CA ILE A 133 9.44 -0.39 -0.15
C ILE A 133 9.90 0.73 -1.08
N SER A 134 11.20 0.96 -1.14
CA SER A 134 11.81 1.95 -2.03
C SER A 134 13.26 1.61 -2.33
N LEU A 135 13.83 2.27 -3.33
CA LEU A 135 15.25 2.15 -3.68
C LEU A 135 16.17 3.02 -2.79
N LYS A 136 15.64 3.60 -1.70
CA LYS A 136 16.39 4.50 -0.80
C LYS A 136 17.68 3.89 -0.26
N ASN A 137 17.64 2.63 0.10
CA ASN A 137 18.80 1.89 0.64
C ASN A 137 19.49 1.02 -0.42
N GLY A 138 19.20 1.25 -1.71
CA GLY A 138 19.79 0.54 -2.84
C GLY A 138 18.99 -0.68 -3.30
N GLU A 139 19.42 -1.23 -4.45
CA GLU A 139 18.71 -2.33 -5.12
C GLU A 139 18.73 -3.64 -4.33
N GLN A 140 19.80 -3.93 -3.60
CA GLN A 140 19.94 -5.20 -2.88
C GLN A 140 18.85 -5.39 -1.83
N GLU A 141 18.65 -4.38 -0.97
CA GLU A 141 17.61 -4.39 0.05
C GLU A 141 16.21 -4.40 -0.58
N PHE A 142 16.02 -3.60 -1.62
CA PHE A 142 14.77 -3.57 -2.38
C PHE A 142 14.40 -4.94 -2.95
N LEU A 143 15.35 -5.63 -3.59
CA LEU A 143 15.16 -7.00 -4.11
C LEU A 143 14.85 -8.01 -3.02
N GLU A 144 15.55 -7.92 -1.88
CA GLU A 144 15.32 -8.83 -0.75
C GLU A 144 13.91 -8.68 -0.19
N HIS A 145 13.49 -7.44 0.06
CA HIS A 145 12.14 -7.14 0.56
C HIS A 145 11.07 -7.56 -0.47
N ALA A 146 11.26 -7.23 -1.74
CA ALA A 146 10.33 -7.58 -2.80
C ALA A 146 10.13 -9.09 -2.93
N ARG A 147 11.21 -9.90 -2.86
CA ARG A 147 11.12 -11.37 -2.88
C ARG A 147 10.33 -11.91 -1.70
N LYS A 148 10.54 -11.35 -0.51
CA LYS A 148 9.79 -11.74 0.69
C LYS A 148 8.31 -11.37 0.58
N ILE A 149 7.98 -10.16 0.14
CA ILE A 149 6.60 -9.72 -0.08
C ILE A 149 5.89 -10.64 -1.08
N ARG A 150 6.55 -10.93 -2.21
CA ARG A 150 6.04 -11.87 -3.21
C ARG A 150 5.81 -13.27 -2.61
N HIS A 151 6.71 -13.74 -1.75
CA HIS A 151 6.57 -15.04 -1.08
C HIS A 151 5.33 -15.09 -0.17
N TYR A 152 5.00 -14.00 0.53
CA TYR A 152 3.77 -13.85 1.30
C TYR A 152 2.52 -13.65 0.42
N GLY A 153 2.68 -13.39 -0.87
CA GLY A 153 1.58 -13.15 -1.81
C GLY A 153 0.91 -11.80 -1.67
N ALA A 154 1.54 -10.85 -0.98
CA ALA A 154 1.00 -9.50 -0.79
C ALA A 154 1.23 -8.62 -2.01
N ALA A 155 0.39 -7.58 -2.17
CA ALA A 155 0.67 -6.45 -3.04
C ALA A 155 1.64 -5.48 -2.34
N VAL A 156 2.23 -4.54 -3.09
CA VAL A 156 3.26 -3.66 -2.55
C VAL A 156 3.09 -2.23 -3.02
N ILE A 157 3.23 -1.29 -2.08
CA ILE A 157 3.44 0.13 -2.39
C ILE A 157 4.92 0.38 -2.58
N VAL A 158 5.26 1.05 -3.68
CA VAL A 158 6.62 1.47 -4.04
C VAL A 158 6.69 2.98 -4.03
N MET A 159 7.45 3.54 -3.10
CA MET A 159 7.65 4.99 -3.03
C MET A 159 8.70 5.44 -4.05
N ALA A 160 8.48 6.62 -4.64
CA ALA A 160 9.42 7.27 -5.56
C ALA A 160 10.64 7.86 -4.81
N PHE A 161 11.41 6.97 -4.19
CA PHE A 161 12.65 7.25 -3.45
C PHE A 161 13.78 6.40 -4.01
N ASP A 162 14.94 6.97 -4.20
CA ASP A 162 16.18 6.26 -4.51
C ASP A 162 17.31 6.66 -3.57
N GLU A 163 18.53 6.22 -3.87
CA GLU A 163 19.73 6.47 -3.09
C GLU A 163 20.09 7.98 -3.00
N LYS A 164 19.55 8.81 -3.89
CA LYS A 164 19.72 10.27 -3.90
C LYS A 164 18.64 10.99 -3.09
N GLY A 165 17.62 10.28 -2.64
CA GLY A 165 16.51 10.82 -1.87
C GLY A 165 15.17 10.74 -2.60
N GLN A 166 14.19 11.48 -2.07
CA GLN A 166 12.85 11.58 -2.61
C GLN A 166 12.84 12.26 -3.99
N ALA A 167 12.01 11.77 -4.90
CA ALA A 167 11.80 12.41 -6.18
C ALA A 167 10.97 13.69 -6.00
N ASP A 168 11.53 14.81 -6.43
CA ASP A 168 10.95 16.15 -6.40
C ASP A 168 10.40 16.59 -7.76
N THR A 169 10.96 16.08 -8.87
CA THR A 169 10.51 16.40 -10.22
C THR A 169 9.79 15.23 -10.89
N THR A 170 8.99 15.52 -11.90
CA THR A 170 8.27 14.52 -12.70
C THR A 170 9.23 13.51 -13.34
N GLU A 171 10.34 14.01 -13.91
CA GLU A 171 11.35 13.19 -14.58
C GLU A 171 11.96 12.18 -13.60
N ARG A 172 12.30 12.63 -12.38
CA ARG A 172 12.84 11.76 -11.35
C ARG A 172 11.83 10.73 -10.85
N LYS A 173 10.55 11.12 -10.71
CA LYS A 173 9.47 10.19 -10.36
C LYS A 173 9.35 9.09 -11.40
N VAL A 174 9.32 9.46 -12.69
CA VAL A 174 9.25 8.49 -13.79
C VAL A 174 10.49 7.59 -13.82
N GLU A 175 11.69 8.15 -13.68
CA GLU A 175 12.96 7.39 -13.65
C GLU A 175 12.95 6.32 -12.54
N ILE A 176 12.65 6.74 -11.30
CA ILE A 176 12.66 5.85 -10.12
C ILE A 176 11.57 4.78 -10.23
N CYS A 177 10.34 5.18 -10.56
CA CYS A 177 9.24 4.23 -10.70
C CYS A 177 9.48 3.22 -11.83
N SER A 178 10.03 3.65 -12.97
CA SER A 178 10.37 2.78 -14.10
C SER A 178 11.50 1.80 -13.73
N ARG A 179 12.53 2.27 -13.00
CA ARG A 179 13.61 1.41 -12.48
C ARG A 179 13.05 0.36 -11.52
N ALA A 180 12.24 0.78 -10.55
CA ALA A 180 11.63 -0.12 -9.58
C ALA A 180 10.70 -1.14 -10.25
N TYR A 181 9.88 -0.70 -11.21
CA TYR A 181 8.99 -1.59 -11.96
C TYR A 181 9.77 -2.67 -12.70
N ARG A 182 10.83 -2.31 -13.41
CA ARG A 182 11.66 -3.27 -14.14
C ARG A 182 12.28 -4.30 -13.20
N ILE A 183 12.88 -3.86 -12.08
CA ILE A 183 13.45 -4.76 -11.08
C ILE A 183 12.37 -5.73 -10.55
N LEU A 184 11.22 -5.22 -10.18
CA LEU A 184 10.12 -6.03 -9.64
C LEU A 184 9.62 -7.07 -10.65
N THR A 185 9.37 -6.66 -11.88
CA THR A 185 8.77 -7.55 -12.89
C THR A 185 9.77 -8.50 -13.53
N GLU A 186 10.97 -8.02 -13.87
CA GLU A 186 11.97 -8.81 -14.61
C GLU A 186 12.86 -9.66 -13.70
N GLU A 187 13.29 -9.12 -12.53
CA GLU A 187 14.22 -9.82 -11.66
C GLU A 187 13.54 -10.58 -10.53
N VAL A 188 12.46 -10.03 -9.96
CA VAL A 188 11.68 -10.68 -8.90
C VAL A 188 10.57 -11.54 -9.51
N GLY A 189 10.04 -11.17 -10.69
CA GLY A 189 8.85 -11.76 -11.30
C GLY A 189 7.59 -11.40 -10.51
N PHE A 190 7.56 -10.20 -9.93
CA PHE A 190 6.40 -9.68 -9.20
C PHE A 190 5.25 -9.44 -10.18
N PRO A 191 4.00 -9.83 -9.85
CA PRO A 191 2.87 -9.55 -10.72
C PRO A 191 2.67 -8.04 -10.90
N ALA A 192 2.64 -7.56 -12.13
CA ALA A 192 2.55 -6.13 -12.42
C ALA A 192 1.31 -5.47 -11.78
N GLN A 193 0.17 -6.18 -11.76
CA GLN A 193 -1.07 -5.70 -11.16
C GLN A 193 -1.03 -5.59 -9.62
N ASP A 194 -0.01 -6.13 -8.98
CA ASP A 194 0.16 -6.08 -7.52
C ASP A 194 1.13 -4.98 -7.07
N ILE A 195 1.62 -4.16 -8.01
CA ILE A 195 2.52 -3.04 -7.75
C ILE A 195 1.70 -1.75 -7.75
N ILE A 196 1.79 -1.00 -6.65
CA ILE A 196 1.15 0.31 -6.47
C ILE A 196 2.28 1.33 -6.34
N PHE A 197 2.29 2.38 -7.16
CA PHE A 197 3.29 3.45 -7.01
C PHE A 197 2.75 4.60 -6.19
N ASP A 198 3.54 5.03 -5.20
CA ASP A 198 3.38 6.30 -4.52
C ASP A 198 4.46 7.28 -5.05
N PRO A 199 4.08 8.22 -5.92
CA PRO A 199 5.00 9.20 -6.46
C PRO A 199 5.34 10.32 -5.46
N ASN A 200 4.99 10.19 -4.18
CA ASN A 200 5.18 11.21 -3.14
C ASN A 200 4.66 12.58 -3.59
N ILE A 201 3.37 12.67 -3.88
CA ILE A 201 2.71 13.93 -4.19
C ILE A 201 2.57 14.70 -2.87
N LEU A 202 3.61 15.43 -2.51
CA LEU A 202 3.61 16.29 -1.35
C LEU A 202 2.94 17.61 -1.72
N THR A 203 1.75 17.82 -1.17
CA THR A 203 1.06 19.10 -1.16
C THR A 203 0.55 19.65 -2.51
N VAL A 204 -0.63 19.20 -2.88
CA VAL A 204 -1.54 20.01 -3.72
C VAL A 204 -2.01 21.15 -2.83
N ALA A 205 -1.43 22.33 -2.91
CA ALA A 205 -1.86 23.60 -2.27
C ALA A 205 -0.75 24.42 -1.60
N THR A 206 0.53 24.20 -1.91
CA THR A 206 1.61 25.05 -1.36
C THR A 206 1.82 26.34 -2.17
N GLY A 207 1.16 26.51 -3.31
CA GLY A 207 1.38 27.65 -4.21
C GLY A 207 2.75 27.66 -4.89
N ILE A 208 3.48 26.56 -4.85
CA ILE A 208 4.73 26.37 -5.58
C ILE A 208 4.38 25.67 -6.89
N GLU A 209 4.48 26.38 -8.01
CA GLU A 209 4.11 25.88 -9.37
C GLU A 209 4.84 24.58 -9.75
N GLU A 210 6.05 24.36 -9.26
CA GLU A 210 6.86 23.14 -9.49
C GLU A 210 6.28 21.89 -8.79
N HIS A 211 5.37 22.07 -7.85
CA HIS A 211 4.71 20.98 -7.10
C HIS A 211 3.29 20.71 -7.59
N ASP A 212 2.83 21.39 -8.65
CA ASP A 212 1.50 21.15 -9.21
C ASP A 212 1.51 19.92 -10.14
N PRO A 213 1.07 18.73 -9.68
CA PRO A 213 1.18 17.49 -10.44
C PRO A 213 0.00 17.27 -11.38
N VAL A 214 -0.68 18.34 -11.82
CA VAL A 214 -1.78 18.20 -12.76
C VAL A 214 -1.25 17.58 -14.05
N GLY A 215 -1.41 16.27 -14.16
CA GLY A 215 -1.16 15.54 -15.39
C GLY A 215 0.12 14.73 -15.47
N THR A 216 0.81 14.42 -14.36
CA THR A 216 1.93 13.45 -14.41
C THR A 216 1.38 12.05 -14.73
N ARG A 217 1.28 11.74 -16.01
CA ARG A 217 0.95 10.42 -16.51
C ARG A 217 2.22 9.59 -16.53
N ILE A 218 2.34 8.63 -15.64
CA ILE A 218 3.39 7.62 -15.71
C ILE A 218 2.87 6.51 -16.61
N ASP A 219 3.27 6.52 -17.88
CA ASP A 219 2.93 5.45 -18.83
C ASP A 219 3.77 4.20 -18.54
N ILE A 220 3.41 3.50 -17.47
CA ILE A 220 3.89 2.16 -17.19
C ILE A 220 2.71 1.20 -17.40
N PRO A 221 2.85 0.15 -18.23
CA PRO A 221 1.76 -0.80 -18.45
C PRO A 221 1.34 -1.44 -17.12
N ALA A 222 0.06 -1.31 -16.78
CA ALA A 222 -0.55 -1.90 -15.59
C ALA A 222 -0.04 -1.34 -14.24
N VAL A 223 -0.11 -0.02 -14.04
CA VAL A 223 0.20 0.62 -12.75
C VAL A 223 -1.04 1.30 -12.20
N VAL A 224 -1.39 0.93 -10.97
CA VAL A 224 -2.28 1.73 -10.15
C VAL A 224 -1.41 2.84 -9.53
N ALA A 225 -1.52 4.06 -10.03
CA ALA A 225 -0.90 5.21 -9.39
C ALA A 225 -1.76 5.62 -8.20
N ALA A 226 -1.26 5.44 -6.99
CA ALA A 226 -1.90 5.92 -5.80
C ALA A 226 -1.60 7.41 -5.63
N GLY A 227 -2.56 8.25 -5.91
CA GLY A 227 -2.58 9.62 -5.42
C GLY A 227 -3.03 9.59 -3.95
N VAL A 228 -2.09 9.65 -3.01
CA VAL A 228 -2.42 9.79 -1.60
C VAL A 228 -2.74 11.25 -1.33
N VAL A 229 -4.01 11.63 -1.26
CA VAL A 229 -4.43 12.92 -0.73
C VAL A 229 -4.73 12.73 0.75
N VAL A 230 -3.81 13.19 1.60
CA VAL A 230 -4.06 13.28 3.05
C VAL A 230 -4.75 14.60 3.31
N GLU A 231 -6.07 14.60 3.51
CA GLU A 231 -6.75 15.78 4.02
C GLU A 231 -6.51 15.93 5.54
N PRO A 232 -6.02 17.09 6.01
CA PRO A 232 -6.02 17.39 7.41
C PRO A 232 -7.45 17.71 7.85
N VAL A 233 -7.89 17.14 8.97
CA VAL A 233 -9.13 17.43 9.72
C VAL A 233 -10.28 16.43 9.55
N GLU A 234 -10.57 15.77 10.66
CA GLU A 234 -11.74 14.97 11.08
C GLU A 234 -12.12 13.71 10.28
N ALA A 235 -11.76 13.59 9.02
CA ALA A 235 -11.87 12.34 8.25
C ALA A 235 -10.67 12.25 7.31
N ALA A 236 -9.59 11.58 7.73
CA ALA A 236 -8.50 11.30 6.80
C ALA A 236 -8.96 10.22 5.83
N HIS A 237 -9.20 10.62 4.62
CA HIS A 237 -9.44 9.74 3.49
C HIS A 237 -8.19 9.80 2.62
N VAL A 238 -7.58 8.67 2.38
CA VAL A 238 -6.55 8.54 1.35
C VAL A 238 -7.26 8.11 0.08
N HIS A 239 -7.15 8.93 -0.95
CA HIS A 239 -7.70 8.60 -2.25
C HIS A 239 -6.60 7.99 -3.11
N VAL A 240 -6.83 6.76 -3.56
CA VAL A 240 -6.01 6.14 -4.59
C VAL A 240 -6.68 6.43 -5.92
N GLU A 241 -6.10 7.32 -6.71
CA GLU A 241 -6.62 7.62 -8.04
C GLU A 241 -6.09 6.60 -9.04
N THR A 242 -6.98 5.82 -9.64
CA THR A 242 -6.65 4.98 -10.78
C THR A 242 -6.79 5.82 -12.04
N ALA A 243 -5.67 6.18 -12.68
CA ALA A 243 -5.75 6.84 -13.98
C ALA A 243 -6.39 5.91 -15.01
N PRO A 244 -7.37 6.39 -15.82
CA PRO A 244 -7.96 5.56 -16.87
C PRO A 244 -6.89 5.22 -17.92
N ILE A 245 -6.73 3.93 -18.20
CA ILE A 245 -5.95 3.46 -19.34
C ILE A 245 -6.78 3.80 -20.58
N LEU A 246 -6.40 4.88 -21.28
CA LEU A 246 -6.93 5.13 -22.62
C LEU A 246 -6.27 4.13 -23.59
N GLY A 247 -7.13 3.37 -24.26
CA GLY A 247 -6.76 2.39 -25.29
C GLY A 247 -6.15 3.03 -26.55
#